data_58c26155ba652c006106b7c4bd209584
#
_entry.id   58c26155ba652c006106b7c4bd209584
#
_cell.length_a   1.000
_cell.length_b   1.000
_cell.length_c   1.000
_cell.angle_alpha   90.00
_cell.angle_beta   90.00
_cell.angle_gamma   90.00
#
_symmetry.space_group_name_H-M   'P 1'
#
loop_
_entity.id
_entity.type
_entity.pdbx_description
1 polymer ?
#
loop_
_entity_poly.entity_id
_entity_poly.type
_entity_poly.pdbx_seq_one_letter_code
_entity_poly.pdbx_strand_id
1 'polypeptide(L)'
;ALFSCGNTGALLTAGLLVVGRIKGIDRPGLMPVLPVLGKENRQFIMMDVGANAECKPKNVHQFGILGSYYSKYVLGYENPTVGLLNNGAEEGKGNELAKEVYGLLKEDDSLNFIGNVEARDILTGAADVVVTDGFTGNAVLKTIEGTALAMMGLLKEGIKGQGIQGKLGALLLKNTFYGLKNTLDYSQFGGAVLFGLKGAVVKSHGSSKSDSVYHAMKQIDTIVSSGVINDLVAHFEQTAE
;
A
#
# COMPACT_ATOMS: atom_id res chain seq x y z
N ALA A 1 10.80 10.61 -13.26
CA ALA A 1 9.99 9.44 -12.87
C ALA A 1 10.51 8.17 -13.54
N LEU A 2 10.31 7.04 -12.91
CA LEU A 2 10.73 5.72 -13.39
C LEU A 2 9.58 4.73 -13.23
N PHE A 3 9.27 3.97 -14.29
CA PHE A 3 8.31 2.88 -14.26
C PHE A 3 8.98 1.56 -14.63
N SER A 4 8.63 0.47 -13.92
CA SER A 4 9.15 -0.87 -14.25
C SER A 4 8.17 -1.97 -13.85
N CYS A 5 8.11 -3.01 -14.70
CA CYS A 5 7.44 -4.29 -14.38
C CYS A 5 8.47 -5.38 -13.98
N GLY A 6 9.72 -4.99 -13.73
CA GLY A 6 10.82 -5.90 -13.45
C GLY A 6 10.90 -6.37 -11.99
N ASN A 7 12.05 -6.98 -11.67
CA ASN A 7 12.34 -7.47 -10.33
C ASN A 7 12.39 -6.32 -9.30
N THR A 8 11.75 -6.50 -8.14
CA THR A 8 11.66 -5.47 -7.09
C THR A 8 13.04 -5.07 -6.54
N GLY A 9 13.93 -6.03 -6.31
CA GLY A 9 15.27 -5.74 -5.80
C GLY A 9 16.12 -4.94 -6.77
N ALA A 10 16.04 -5.27 -8.08
CA ALA A 10 16.74 -4.50 -9.11
C ALA A 10 16.20 -3.06 -9.20
N LEU A 11 14.88 -2.88 -9.11
CA LEU A 11 14.25 -1.56 -9.12
C LEU A 11 14.61 -0.75 -7.87
N LEU A 12 14.62 -1.39 -6.71
CA LEU A 12 15.05 -0.75 -5.45
C LEU A 12 16.50 -0.27 -5.56
N THR A 13 17.39 -1.13 -6.07
CA THR A 13 18.80 -0.78 -6.26
C THR A 13 18.96 0.38 -7.25
N ALA A 14 18.29 0.33 -8.40
CA ALA A 14 18.29 1.42 -9.38
C ALA A 14 17.69 2.71 -8.79
N GLY A 15 16.61 2.62 -8.06
CA GLY A 15 16.00 3.76 -7.36
C GLY A 15 16.97 4.43 -6.39
N LEU A 16 17.67 3.64 -5.58
CA LEU A 16 18.65 4.15 -4.61
C LEU A 16 19.89 4.77 -5.27
N LEU A 17 20.44 4.12 -6.30
CA LEU A 17 21.71 4.53 -6.90
C LEU A 17 21.56 5.60 -7.98
N VAL A 18 20.45 5.59 -8.73
CA VAL A 18 20.24 6.47 -9.89
C VAL A 18 19.29 7.63 -9.54
N VAL A 19 18.11 7.34 -8.95
CA VAL A 19 17.15 8.39 -8.56
C VAL A 19 17.60 9.11 -7.30
N GLY A 20 18.16 8.37 -6.38
CA GLY A 20 18.65 8.85 -5.10
C GLY A 20 17.54 8.94 -4.04
N ARG A 21 17.94 8.77 -2.80
CA ARG A 21 17.09 8.83 -1.62
C ARG A 21 16.94 10.27 -1.15
N ILE A 22 15.77 10.65 -0.64
CA ILE A 22 15.56 11.92 0.05
C ILE A 22 16.49 11.96 1.28
N LYS A 23 17.19 13.08 1.50
CA LYS A 23 18.07 13.26 2.66
C LYS A 23 17.23 13.19 3.93
N GLY A 24 17.70 12.46 4.94
CA GLY A 24 16.95 12.23 6.20
C GLY A 24 16.15 10.93 6.22
N ILE A 25 15.69 10.43 5.07
CA ILE A 25 15.04 9.13 4.98
C ILE A 25 16.09 8.03 5.01
N ASP A 26 15.91 7.07 5.92
CA ASP A 26 16.85 5.96 6.08
C ASP A 26 16.65 4.87 5.01
N ARG A 27 15.40 4.48 4.75
CA ARG A 27 15.02 3.49 3.73
C ARG A 27 13.75 3.92 2.98
N PRO A 28 13.72 3.84 1.63
CA PRO A 28 12.46 3.93 0.90
C PRO A 28 11.67 2.65 1.13
N GLY A 29 10.34 2.75 1.12
CA GLY A 29 9.46 1.59 1.25
C GLY A 29 8.62 1.37 -0.01
N LEU A 30 8.18 0.14 -0.24
CA LEU A 30 7.26 -0.21 -1.31
C LEU A 30 5.82 -0.09 -0.81
N MET A 31 5.02 0.72 -1.49
CA MET A 31 3.71 1.15 -1.05
C MET A 31 2.65 0.97 -2.15
N PRO A 32 1.81 -0.06 -2.10
CA PRO A 32 0.61 -0.14 -2.92
C PRO A 32 -0.51 0.74 -2.36
N VAL A 33 -1.39 1.18 -3.26
CA VAL A 33 -2.71 1.73 -2.93
C VAL A 33 -3.73 0.60 -3.01
N LEU A 34 -4.53 0.43 -1.97
CA LEU A 34 -5.48 -0.66 -1.82
C LEU A 34 -6.90 -0.11 -1.62
N PRO A 35 -7.94 -0.78 -2.14
CA PRO A 35 -9.32 -0.37 -1.92
C PRO A 35 -9.80 -0.68 -0.51
N VAL A 36 -10.67 0.18 0.03
CA VAL A 36 -11.46 -0.14 1.21
C VAL A 36 -12.73 -0.86 0.76
N LEU A 37 -12.91 -2.11 1.17
CA LEU A 37 -14.06 -2.90 0.79
C LEU A 37 -15.36 -2.32 1.35
N GLY A 38 -16.39 -2.25 0.51
CA GLY A 38 -17.70 -1.72 0.91
C GLY A 38 -17.78 -0.18 0.97
N LYS A 39 -16.71 0.55 0.64
CA LYS A 39 -16.70 2.02 0.54
C LYS A 39 -16.24 2.44 -0.86
N GLU A 40 -17.16 2.97 -1.64
CA GLU A 40 -16.85 3.43 -3.00
C GLU A 40 -15.81 4.55 -2.98
N ASN A 41 -14.81 4.45 -3.86
CA ASN A 41 -13.71 5.41 -4.02
C ASN A 41 -12.84 5.64 -2.78
N ARG A 42 -13.00 4.87 -1.69
CA ARG A 42 -12.12 4.95 -0.53
C ARG A 42 -10.93 4.00 -0.72
N GLN A 43 -9.74 4.50 -0.43
CA GLN A 43 -8.48 3.78 -0.57
C GLN A 43 -7.68 3.92 0.71
N PHE A 44 -6.78 3.00 0.94
CA PHE A 44 -5.74 3.10 1.96
C PHE A 44 -4.39 2.67 1.38
N ILE A 45 -3.33 3.00 2.05
CA ILE A 45 -2.00 2.55 1.68
C ILE A 45 -1.42 1.64 2.75
N MET A 46 -0.60 0.68 2.34
CA MET A 46 0.19 -0.15 3.23
C MET A 46 1.68 -0.01 2.90
N MET A 47 2.51 0.23 3.92
CA MET A 47 3.94 0.46 3.76
C MET A 47 4.70 -0.12 4.96
N ASP A 48 5.69 -0.95 4.77
CA ASP A 48 6.36 -1.48 3.59
C ASP A 48 5.80 -2.85 3.19
N VAL A 49 5.73 -3.14 1.89
CA VAL A 49 5.24 -4.44 1.42
C VAL A 49 6.31 -5.23 0.64
N GLY A 50 7.58 -5.06 1.01
CA GLY A 50 8.64 -5.93 0.50
C GLY A 50 9.84 -5.24 -0.12
N ALA A 51 10.09 -3.95 0.16
CA ALA A 51 11.36 -3.32 -0.14
C ALA A 51 12.43 -3.66 0.91
N ASN A 52 12.04 -3.76 2.19
CA ASN A 52 12.94 -3.99 3.30
C ASN A 52 12.41 -5.13 4.18
N ALA A 53 12.98 -6.32 4.05
CA ALA A 53 12.57 -7.48 4.84
C ALA A 53 12.79 -7.27 6.34
N GLU A 54 13.90 -6.63 6.70
CA GLU A 54 14.23 -6.25 8.08
C GLU A 54 14.25 -4.73 8.20
N CYS A 55 13.51 -4.20 9.17
CA CYS A 55 13.40 -2.79 9.47
C CYS A 55 13.88 -2.47 10.88
N LYS A 56 14.48 -1.29 11.02
CA LYS A 56 14.67 -0.66 12.33
C LYS A 56 13.40 0.11 12.71
N PRO A 57 13.13 0.38 14.00
CA PRO A 57 11.98 1.16 14.44
C PRO A 57 11.84 2.50 13.69
N LYS A 58 12.95 3.22 13.50
CA LYS A 58 13.01 4.45 12.71
C LYS A 58 12.51 4.30 11.28
N ASN A 59 12.76 3.14 10.63
CA ASN A 59 12.29 2.95 9.25
C ASN A 59 10.76 2.91 9.19
N VAL A 60 10.13 2.13 10.08
CA VAL A 60 8.67 1.99 10.12
C VAL A 60 8.00 3.29 10.55
N HIS A 61 8.60 4.03 11.50
CA HIS A 61 8.16 5.38 11.85
C HIS A 61 8.18 6.31 10.63
N GLN A 62 9.28 6.33 9.87
CA GLN A 62 9.38 7.13 8.65
C GLN A 62 8.37 6.71 7.58
N PHE A 63 7.98 5.42 7.52
CA PHE A 63 6.90 4.97 6.64
C PHE A 63 5.56 5.61 7.00
N GLY A 64 5.31 5.87 8.29
CA GLY A 64 4.14 6.64 8.75
C GLY A 64 4.11 8.05 8.18
N ILE A 65 5.24 8.77 8.26
CA ILE A 65 5.38 10.11 7.69
C ILE A 65 5.20 10.08 6.18
N LEU A 66 5.92 9.20 5.48
CA LEU A 66 5.81 9.04 4.03
C LEU A 66 4.37 8.75 3.59
N GLY A 67 3.72 7.80 4.26
CA GLY A 67 2.34 7.42 3.98
C GLY A 67 1.35 8.55 4.22
N SER A 68 1.51 9.32 5.30
CA SER A 68 0.67 10.48 5.59
C SER A 68 0.78 11.54 4.51
N TYR A 69 1.99 11.85 4.05
CA TYR A 69 2.18 12.79 2.94
C TYR A 69 1.54 12.30 1.65
N TYR A 70 1.71 11.03 1.30
CA TYR A 70 1.07 10.46 0.11
C TYR A 70 -0.46 10.52 0.23
N SER A 71 -1.02 10.10 1.34
CA SER A 71 -2.47 10.12 1.57
C SER A 71 -3.04 11.53 1.53
N LYS A 72 -2.32 12.51 2.05
CA LYS A 72 -2.73 13.91 2.04
C LYS A 72 -2.66 14.53 0.64
N TYR A 73 -1.53 14.44 -0.03
CA TYR A 73 -1.27 15.18 -1.27
C TYR A 73 -1.70 14.44 -2.54
N VAL A 74 -1.74 13.10 -2.51
CA VAL A 74 -2.09 12.28 -3.68
C VAL A 74 -3.50 11.72 -3.58
N LEU A 75 -3.94 11.26 -2.38
CA LEU A 75 -5.30 10.73 -2.19
C LEU A 75 -6.29 11.80 -1.71
N GLY A 76 -5.83 12.98 -1.29
CA GLY A 76 -6.68 14.12 -0.90
C GLY A 76 -7.29 14.00 0.50
N TYR A 77 -6.67 13.27 1.43
CA TYR A 77 -7.13 13.17 2.81
C TYR A 77 -6.55 14.28 3.67
N GLU A 78 -7.39 15.11 4.30
CA GLU A 78 -6.93 16.28 5.06
C GLU A 78 -6.06 15.88 6.26
N ASN A 79 -6.48 14.86 7.02
CA ASN A 79 -5.80 14.37 8.22
C ASN A 79 -5.78 12.83 8.22
N PRO A 80 -4.92 12.20 7.38
CA PRO A 80 -4.92 10.76 7.23
C PRO A 80 -4.53 10.05 8.53
N THR A 81 -5.30 9.03 8.90
CA THR A 81 -5.02 8.19 10.05
C THR A 81 -3.89 7.21 9.77
N VAL A 82 -2.98 7.05 10.74
CA VAL A 82 -1.86 6.09 10.69
C VAL A 82 -2.08 4.98 11.70
N GLY A 83 -2.08 3.73 11.26
CA GLY A 83 -2.15 2.55 12.12
C GLY A 83 -0.94 1.65 11.98
N LEU A 84 -0.47 1.09 13.08
CA LEU A 84 0.60 0.09 13.09
C LEU A 84 0.01 -1.31 12.95
N LEU A 85 0.40 -2.04 11.91
CA LEU A 85 -0.03 -3.43 11.72
C LEU A 85 0.49 -4.30 12.86
N ASN A 86 -0.42 -4.98 13.56
CA ASN A 86 -0.06 -5.77 14.73
C ASN A 86 -0.99 -7.00 14.87
N ASN A 87 -0.67 -7.86 15.84
CA ASN A 87 -1.44 -9.07 16.17
C ASN A 87 -2.54 -8.85 17.22
N GLY A 88 -2.79 -7.61 17.63
CA GLY A 88 -3.83 -7.18 18.56
C GLY A 88 -3.87 -5.67 18.67
N ALA A 89 -5.01 -5.13 19.10
CA ALA A 89 -5.25 -3.68 19.13
C ALA A 89 -4.60 -2.97 20.33
N GLU A 90 -4.29 -3.71 21.42
CA GLU A 90 -3.76 -3.13 22.64
C GLU A 90 -2.32 -2.63 22.47
N GLU A 91 -1.96 -1.53 23.13
CA GLU A 91 -0.66 -0.86 23.04
C GLU A 91 0.54 -1.80 23.27
N GLY A 92 0.46 -2.71 24.22
CA GLY A 92 1.55 -3.62 24.58
C GLY A 92 1.73 -4.85 23.66
N LYS A 93 0.93 -4.98 22.62
CA LYS A 93 0.99 -6.12 21.68
C LYS A 93 2.16 -6.03 20.69
N GLY A 94 2.46 -7.17 20.09
CA GLY A 94 3.47 -7.30 19.06
C GLY A 94 4.84 -7.76 19.55
N ASN A 95 5.76 -7.86 18.62
CA ASN A 95 7.17 -8.14 18.88
C ASN A 95 7.91 -6.87 19.36
N GLU A 96 9.21 -6.97 19.64
CA GLU A 96 10.03 -5.84 20.11
C GLU A 96 10.00 -4.68 19.12
N LEU A 97 10.15 -4.95 17.83
CA LEU A 97 10.07 -3.92 16.79
C LEU A 97 8.76 -3.14 16.85
N ALA A 98 7.61 -3.85 16.93
CA ALA A 98 6.30 -3.23 16.95
C ALA A 98 6.11 -2.33 18.20
N LYS A 99 6.61 -2.76 19.37
CA LYS A 99 6.52 -1.97 20.61
C LYS A 99 7.34 -0.68 20.53
N GLU A 100 8.56 -0.76 20.00
CA GLU A 100 9.40 0.43 19.81
C GLU A 100 8.80 1.38 18.77
N VAL A 101 8.28 0.84 17.64
CA VAL A 101 7.60 1.64 16.60
C VAL A 101 6.36 2.32 17.17
N TYR A 102 5.57 1.61 17.98
CA TYR A 102 4.38 2.18 18.62
C TYR A 102 4.73 3.44 19.43
N GLY A 103 5.81 3.39 20.25
CA GLY A 103 6.29 4.55 21.00
C GLY A 103 6.63 5.73 20.08
N LEU A 104 7.42 5.48 19.03
CA LEU A 104 7.83 6.52 18.08
C LEU A 104 6.65 7.17 17.35
N LEU A 105 5.68 6.37 16.90
CA LEU A 105 4.48 6.88 16.22
C LEU A 105 3.58 7.67 17.17
N LYS A 106 3.47 7.25 18.44
CA LYS A 106 2.64 7.90 19.45
C LYS A 106 3.23 9.24 19.90
N GLU A 107 4.55 9.38 19.92
CA GLU A 107 5.25 10.60 20.30
C GLU A 107 5.38 11.62 19.17
N ASP A 108 5.03 11.26 17.93
CA ASP A 108 5.13 12.15 16.77
C ASP A 108 3.81 12.91 16.56
N ASP A 109 3.75 14.15 17.06
CA ASP A 109 2.58 15.04 16.93
C ASP A 109 2.24 15.40 15.47
N SER A 110 3.12 15.14 14.51
CA SER A 110 2.85 15.38 13.08
C SER A 110 1.97 14.29 12.44
N LEU A 111 1.77 13.16 13.14
CA LEU A 111 1.01 12.02 12.70
C LEU A 111 -0.33 11.91 13.44
N ASN A 112 -1.39 11.60 12.71
CA ASN A 112 -2.66 11.19 13.30
C ASN A 112 -2.62 9.69 13.61
N PHE A 113 -1.78 9.30 14.59
CA PHE A 113 -1.60 7.91 14.96
C PHE A 113 -2.81 7.40 15.77
N ILE A 114 -3.42 6.31 15.31
CA ILE A 114 -4.62 5.72 15.93
C ILE A 114 -4.34 4.42 16.71
N GLY A 115 -3.06 4.02 16.84
CA GLY A 115 -2.67 2.80 17.54
C GLY A 115 -2.48 1.60 16.63
N ASN A 116 -2.58 0.40 17.21
CA ASN A 116 -2.45 -0.85 16.48
C ASN A 116 -3.69 -1.18 15.65
N VAL A 117 -3.46 -1.81 14.49
CA VAL A 117 -4.50 -2.29 13.56
C VAL A 117 -4.25 -3.78 13.29
N GLU A 118 -5.29 -4.60 13.43
CA GLU A 118 -5.19 -6.01 13.10
C GLU A 118 -5.33 -6.27 11.59
N ALA A 119 -4.61 -7.28 11.09
CA ALA A 119 -4.60 -7.61 9.66
C ALA A 119 -5.99 -7.92 9.08
N ARG A 120 -6.92 -8.44 9.91
CA ARG A 120 -8.30 -8.73 9.49
C ARG A 120 -9.13 -7.49 9.19
N ASP A 121 -8.76 -6.33 9.76
CA ASP A 121 -9.55 -5.10 9.70
C ASP A 121 -9.05 -4.11 8.65
N ILE A 122 -7.86 -4.33 8.05
CA ILE A 122 -7.25 -3.38 7.12
C ILE A 122 -8.10 -3.13 5.87
N LEU A 123 -8.72 -4.18 5.30
CA LEU A 123 -9.55 -4.05 4.11
C LEU A 123 -10.89 -3.36 4.37
N THR A 124 -11.30 -3.21 5.62
CA THR A 124 -12.52 -2.46 6.00
C THR A 124 -12.24 -0.98 6.26
N GLY A 125 -10.97 -0.56 6.13
CA GLY A 125 -10.54 0.82 6.28
C GLY A 125 -10.33 1.21 7.73
N ALA A 126 -9.62 0.37 8.49
CA ALA A 126 -9.24 0.64 9.88
C ALA A 126 -8.31 1.85 10.00
N ALA A 127 -7.45 2.08 8.99
CA ALA A 127 -6.58 3.26 8.89
C ALA A 127 -6.41 3.67 7.42
N ASP A 128 -6.04 4.93 7.17
CA ASP A 128 -5.72 5.42 5.83
C ASP A 128 -4.29 5.04 5.42
N VAL A 129 -3.42 4.90 6.40
CA VAL A 129 -2.03 4.45 6.26
C VAL A 129 -1.79 3.31 7.24
N VAL A 130 -1.41 2.16 6.76
CA VAL A 130 -1.04 0.99 7.58
C VAL A 130 0.45 0.77 7.44
N VAL A 131 1.20 0.89 8.54
CA VAL A 131 2.66 0.73 8.52
C VAL A 131 3.11 -0.59 9.14
N THR A 132 4.17 -1.16 8.58
CA THR A 132 4.77 -2.42 9.02
C THR A 132 6.16 -2.59 8.42
N ASP A 133 6.91 -3.62 8.84
CA ASP A 133 8.10 -4.07 8.13
C ASP A 133 7.75 -4.76 6.81
N GLY A 134 8.71 -4.80 5.88
CA GLY A 134 8.45 -5.32 4.54
C GLY A 134 8.23 -6.83 4.47
N PHE A 135 8.69 -7.60 5.45
CA PHE A 135 8.43 -9.05 5.51
C PHE A 135 6.96 -9.30 5.87
N THR A 136 6.50 -8.69 6.96
CA THR A 136 5.11 -8.80 7.42
C THR A 136 4.14 -8.21 6.38
N GLY A 137 4.43 -7.02 5.85
CA GLY A 137 3.59 -6.38 4.86
C GLY A 137 3.47 -7.17 3.56
N ASN A 138 4.57 -7.75 3.06
CA ASN A 138 4.53 -8.62 1.89
C ASN A 138 3.73 -9.89 2.14
N ALA A 139 3.87 -10.51 3.32
CA ALA A 139 3.09 -11.70 3.69
C ALA A 139 1.59 -11.38 3.72
N VAL A 140 1.19 -10.27 4.34
CA VAL A 140 -0.22 -9.84 4.39
C VAL A 140 -0.74 -9.53 2.99
N LEU A 141 -0.02 -8.77 2.18
CA LEU A 141 -0.42 -8.45 0.81
C LEU A 141 -0.61 -9.73 -0.03
N LYS A 142 0.35 -10.66 0.03
CA LYS A 142 0.26 -11.94 -0.69
C LYS A 142 -0.88 -12.83 -0.19
N THR A 143 -1.21 -12.76 1.09
CA THR A 143 -2.37 -13.48 1.65
C THR A 143 -3.67 -12.89 1.12
N ILE A 144 -3.80 -11.55 1.08
CA ILE A 144 -4.95 -10.88 0.48
C ILE A 144 -5.13 -11.27 -0.99
N GLU A 145 -4.05 -11.18 -1.79
CA GLU A 145 -4.04 -11.58 -3.20
C GLU A 145 -4.46 -13.03 -3.40
N GLY A 146 -3.81 -13.94 -2.67
CA GLY A 146 -4.07 -15.37 -2.77
C GLY A 146 -5.49 -15.76 -2.34
N THR A 147 -5.99 -15.16 -1.27
CA THR A 147 -7.36 -15.40 -0.77
C THR A 147 -8.40 -14.90 -1.78
N ALA A 148 -8.21 -13.71 -2.35
CA ALA A 148 -9.10 -13.18 -3.37
C ALA A 148 -9.17 -14.10 -4.60
N LEU A 149 -8.02 -14.57 -5.10
CA LEU A 149 -7.97 -15.51 -6.22
C LEU A 149 -8.63 -16.86 -5.90
N ALA A 150 -8.38 -17.40 -4.71
CA ALA A 150 -8.97 -18.67 -4.26
C ALA A 150 -10.50 -18.56 -4.15
N MET A 151 -11.02 -17.49 -3.55
CA MET A 151 -12.47 -17.24 -3.45
C MET A 151 -13.13 -17.13 -4.83
N MET A 152 -12.52 -16.39 -5.76
CA MET A 152 -13.02 -16.29 -7.13
C MET A 152 -12.99 -17.64 -7.85
N GLY A 153 -11.99 -18.46 -7.60
CA GLY A 153 -11.89 -19.84 -8.10
C GLY A 153 -13.04 -20.71 -7.59
N LEU A 154 -13.26 -20.72 -6.28
CA LEU A 154 -14.34 -21.48 -5.64
C LEU A 154 -15.73 -21.06 -6.15
N LEU A 155 -15.99 -19.76 -6.28
CA LEU A 155 -17.22 -19.25 -6.85
C LEU A 155 -17.44 -19.74 -8.28
N LYS A 156 -16.42 -19.71 -9.12
CA LYS A 156 -16.47 -20.19 -10.50
C LYS A 156 -16.74 -21.68 -10.59
N GLU A 157 -16.12 -22.48 -9.73
CA GLU A 157 -16.34 -23.94 -9.65
C GLU A 157 -17.75 -24.26 -9.16
N GLY A 158 -18.22 -23.60 -8.10
CA GLY A 158 -19.57 -23.74 -7.57
C GLY A 158 -20.64 -23.44 -8.62
N ILE A 159 -20.47 -22.35 -9.37
CA ILE A 159 -21.38 -21.99 -10.48
C ILE A 159 -21.36 -23.07 -11.58
N LYS A 160 -20.20 -23.57 -11.96
CA LYS A 160 -20.07 -24.60 -12.99
C LYS A 160 -20.74 -25.91 -12.55
N GLY A 161 -20.61 -26.28 -11.27
CA GLY A 161 -21.22 -27.48 -10.70
C GLY A 161 -22.74 -27.53 -10.75
N GLN A 162 -23.41 -26.36 -10.87
CA GLN A 162 -24.86 -26.24 -11.00
C GLN A 162 -25.37 -26.40 -12.45
N GLY A 163 -24.52 -26.75 -13.40
CA GLY A 163 -24.90 -27.00 -14.79
C GLY A 163 -25.60 -25.80 -15.48
N ILE A 164 -26.77 -26.02 -16.06
CA ILE A 164 -27.53 -24.97 -16.80
C ILE A 164 -28.04 -23.89 -15.85
N GLN A 165 -28.49 -24.26 -14.64
CA GLN A 165 -28.99 -23.32 -13.62
C GLN A 165 -27.88 -22.37 -13.18
N GLY A 166 -26.66 -22.87 -12.94
CA GLY A 166 -25.51 -22.07 -12.58
C GLY A 166 -25.12 -21.08 -13.69
N LYS A 167 -25.14 -21.51 -14.96
CA LYS A 167 -24.89 -20.62 -16.12
C LYS A 167 -25.89 -19.48 -16.20
N LEU A 168 -27.19 -19.80 -16.00
CA LEU A 168 -28.26 -18.78 -16.03
C LEU A 168 -28.10 -17.77 -14.86
N GLY A 169 -27.84 -18.30 -13.65
CA GLY A 169 -27.55 -17.45 -12.48
C GLY A 169 -26.33 -16.56 -12.67
N ALA A 170 -25.23 -17.10 -13.23
CA ALA A 170 -24.05 -16.32 -13.55
C ALA A 170 -24.30 -15.22 -14.58
N LEU A 171 -25.18 -15.47 -15.56
CA LEU A 171 -25.57 -14.47 -16.55
C LEU A 171 -26.33 -13.32 -15.90
N LEU A 172 -27.27 -13.62 -15.01
CA LEU A 172 -28.05 -12.62 -14.27
C LEU A 172 -27.15 -11.79 -13.32
N LEU A 173 -26.15 -12.42 -12.70
CA LEU A 173 -25.21 -11.77 -11.75
C LEU A 173 -23.92 -11.28 -12.42
N LYS A 174 -23.86 -11.24 -13.74
CA LYS A 174 -22.65 -10.87 -14.50
C LYS A 174 -22.04 -9.55 -14.03
N ASN A 175 -22.86 -8.53 -13.88
CA ASN A 175 -22.38 -7.19 -13.46
C ASN A 175 -21.86 -7.21 -12.01
N THR A 176 -22.48 -7.97 -11.11
CA THR A 176 -22.03 -8.16 -9.74
C THR A 176 -20.64 -8.84 -9.69
N PHE A 177 -20.44 -9.88 -10.50
CA PHE A 177 -19.14 -10.56 -10.59
C PHE A 177 -18.07 -9.67 -11.21
N TYR A 178 -18.40 -8.85 -12.20
CA TYR A 178 -17.46 -7.86 -12.74
C TYR A 178 -17.10 -6.80 -11.71
N GLY A 179 -18.09 -6.28 -10.98
CA GLY A 179 -17.85 -5.32 -9.89
C GLY A 179 -16.93 -5.91 -8.81
N LEU A 180 -17.22 -7.12 -8.36
CA LEU A 180 -16.40 -7.81 -7.34
C LEU A 180 -14.97 -8.03 -7.82
N LYS A 181 -14.80 -8.51 -9.06
CA LYS A 181 -13.48 -8.68 -9.66
C LYS A 181 -12.71 -7.36 -9.71
N ASN A 182 -13.35 -6.29 -10.16
CA ASN A 182 -12.73 -4.98 -10.25
C ASN A 182 -12.37 -4.43 -8.86
N THR A 183 -13.23 -4.58 -7.86
CA THR A 183 -12.93 -4.16 -6.49
C THR A 183 -11.71 -4.88 -5.91
N LEU A 184 -11.52 -6.16 -6.25
CA LEU A 184 -10.38 -6.97 -5.77
C LEU A 184 -9.11 -6.80 -6.63
N ASP A 185 -9.22 -6.19 -7.80
CA ASP A 185 -8.08 -5.94 -8.70
C ASP A 185 -7.46 -4.58 -8.41
N TYR A 186 -6.54 -4.57 -7.43
CA TYR A 186 -5.83 -3.34 -7.06
C TYR A 186 -4.90 -2.79 -8.16
N SER A 187 -4.66 -3.53 -9.24
CA SER A 187 -3.88 -3.04 -10.39
C SER A 187 -4.51 -1.82 -11.07
N GLN A 188 -5.80 -1.56 -10.83
CA GLN A 188 -6.53 -0.38 -11.29
C GLN A 188 -6.09 0.91 -10.57
N PHE A 189 -5.47 0.79 -9.40
CA PHE A 189 -4.94 1.95 -8.65
C PHE A 189 -3.50 2.30 -9.04
N GLY A 190 -2.96 1.64 -10.08
CA GLY A 190 -1.59 1.84 -10.56
C GLY A 190 -0.67 0.69 -10.16
N GLY A 191 0.55 1.05 -9.80
CA GLY A 191 1.55 0.12 -9.26
C GLY A 191 1.82 0.37 -7.78
N ALA A 192 2.74 -0.41 -7.22
CA ALA A 192 3.32 -0.09 -5.92
C ALA A 192 4.39 0.99 -6.10
N VAL A 193 4.28 2.07 -5.34
CA VAL A 193 5.23 3.19 -5.37
C VAL A 193 6.41 2.84 -4.48
N LEU A 194 7.63 2.97 -4.99
CA LEU A 194 8.83 2.98 -4.17
C LEU A 194 9.04 4.41 -3.65
N PHE A 195 8.54 4.67 -2.44
CA PHE A 195 8.43 6.02 -1.90
C PHE A 195 9.53 6.33 -0.89
N GLY A 196 10.00 7.59 -0.87
CA GLY A 196 11.19 8.02 -0.12
C GLY A 196 12.40 8.31 -1.00
N LEU A 197 12.21 8.30 -2.33
CA LEU A 197 13.20 8.68 -3.33
C LEU A 197 12.94 10.11 -3.84
N LYS A 198 13.97 10.74 -4.41
CA LYS A 198 13.91 12.09 -4.99
C LYS A 198 13.07 12.19 -6.28
N GLY A 199 12.47 11.11 -6.71
CA GLY A 199 11.61 11.05 -7.88
C GLY A 199 10.58 9.93 -7.78
N ALA A 200 9.48 10.05 -8.52
CA ALA A 200 8.44 9.05 -8.57
C ALA A 200 8.96 7.75 -9.21
N VAL A 201 8.96 6.66 -8.48
CA VAL A 201 9.35 5.33 -8.95
C VAL A 201 8.18 4.39 -8.69
N VAL A 202 7.60 3.84 -9.75
CA VAL A 202 6.41 2.97 -9.67
C VAL A 202 6.73 1.60 -10.26
N LYS A 203 6.39 0.57 -9.50
CA LYS A 203 6.52 -0.83 -9.87
C LYS A 203 5.16 -1.44 -10.14
N SER A 204 5.02 -2.05 -11.32
CA SER A 204 3.87 -2.90 -11.62
C SER A 204 4.26 -4.38 -11.63
N HIS A 205 3.27 -5.27 -11.70
CA HIS A 205 3.52 -6.70 -11.75
C HIS A 205 4.07 -7.11 -13.13
N GLY A 206 4.90 -8.18 -13.19
CA GLY A 206 5.47 -8.66 -14.45
C GLY A 206 4.43 -9.15 -15.48
N SER A 207 3.23 -9.51 -15.03
CA SER A 207 2.08 -9.88 -15.86
C SER A 207 1.16 -8.71 -16.22
N SER A 208 1.54 -7.47 -15.93
CA SER A 208 0.75 -6.26 -16.18
C SER A 208 0.44 -6.11 -17.67
N LYS A 209 -0.81 -5.71 -17.96
CA LYS A 209 -1.31 -5.42 -19.30
C LYS A 209 -1.39 -3.90 -19.51
N SER A 210 -1.81 -3.47 -20.69
CA SER A 210 -1.96 -2.06 -21.07
C SER A 210 -2.67 -1.21 -20.04
N ASP A 211 -3.77 -1.71 -19.48
CA ASP A 211 -4.58 -0.97 -18.50
C ASP A 211 -3.80 -0.70 -17.21
N SER A 212 -3.08 -1.70 -16.70
CA SER A 212 -2.22 -1.53 -15.51
C SER A 212 -1.09 -0.54 -15.76
N VAL A 213 -0.52 -0.54 -16.97
CA VAL A 213 0.52 0.43 -17.36
C VAL A 213 -0.07 1.83 -17.42
N TYR A 214 -1.26 1.98 -18.03
CA TYR A 214 -1.96 3.26 -18.10
C TYR A 214 -2.22 3.85 -16.70
N HIS A 215 -2.75 3.04 -15.78
CA HIS A 215 -3.00 3.47 -14.41
C HIS A 215 -1.72 3.82 -13.65
N ALA A 216 -0.64 3.07 -13.86
CA ALA A 216 0.66 3.39 -13.28
C ALA A 216 1.24 4.72 -13.82
N MET A 217 1.09 4.99 -15.11
CA MET A 217 1.50 6.28 -15.69
C MET A 217 0.68 7.44 -15.11
N LYS A 218 -0.64 7.26 -14.99
CA LYS A 218 -1.51 8.25 -14.37
C LYS A 218 -1.15 8.50 -12.90
N GLN A 219 -0.81 7.44 -12.16
CA GLN A 219 -0.33 7.55 -10.78
C GLN A 219 0.97 8.35 -10.69
N ILE A 220 1.94 8.09 -11.59
CA ILE A 220 3.18 8.86 -11.68
C ILE A 220 2.89 10.35 -11.94
N ASP A 221 2.01 10.64 -12.90
CA ASP A 221 1.61 12.01 -13.21
C ASP A 221 1.01 12.71 -11.99
N THR A 222 0.11 12.05 -11.26
CA THR A 222 -0.47 12.57 -10.02
C THR A 222 0.59 12.82 -8.95
N ILE A 223 1.54 11.91 -8.73
CA ILE A 223 2.63 12.08 -7.74
C ILE A 223 3.50 13.29 -8.11
N VAL A 224 3.86 13.43 -9.38
CA VAL A 224 4.70 14.55 -9.83
C VAL A 224 3.95 15.88 -9.74
N SER A 225 2.70 15.92 -10.18
CA SER A 225 1.87 17.13 -10.21
C SER A 225 1.45 17.60 -8.81
N SER A 226 1.32 16.68 -7.85
CA SER A 226 0.97 17.02 -6.45
C SER A 226 2.08 17.77 -5.71
N GLY A 227 3.34 17.70 -6.17
CA GLY A 227 4.47 18.30 -5.47
C GLY A 227 4.91 17.56 -4.19
N VAL A 228 4.29 16.43 -3.84
CA VAL A 228 4.52 15.70 -2.59
C VAL A 228 6.00 15.37 -2.30
N ILE A 229 6.79 15.13 -3.34
CA ILE A 229 8.23 14.85 -3.18
C ILE A 229 8.98 16.07 -2.67
N ASN A 230 8.64 17.29 -3.17
CA ASN A 230 9.27 18.52 -2.74
C ASN A 230 8.91 18.85 -1.28
N ASP A 231 7.64 18.63 -0.90
CA ASP A 231 7.19 18.85 0.46
C ASP A 231 7.84 17.89 1.45
N LEU A 232 8.04 16.62 1.05
CA LEU A 232 8.81 15.65 1.83
C LEU A 232 10.29 16.06 1.99
N VAL A 233 10.93 16.54 0.92
CA VAL A 233 12.31 17.04 1.00
C VAL A 233 12.39 18.18 2.00
N ALA A 234 11.48 19.15 1.93
CA ALA A 234 11.44 20.28 2.86
C ALA A 234 11.22 19.83 4.31
N HIS A 235 10.31 18.88 4.56
CA HIS A 235 10.05 18.33 5.89
C HIS A 235 11.30 17.68 6.51
N PHE A 236 11.97 16.79 5.75
CA PHE A 236 13.15 16.09 6.28
C PHE A 236 14.41 16.97 6.35
N GLU A 237 14.50 18.07 5.61
CA GLU A 237 15.59 19.06 5.77
C GLU A 237 15.41 19.86 7.04
N GLN A 238 14.18 20.27 7.38
CA GLN A 238 13.88 21.02 8.61
C GLN A 238 14.09 20.20 9.89
N THR A 239 13.83 18.88 9.84
CA THR A 239 14.02 17.98 10.99
C THR A 239 15.46 17.49 11.16
N ALA A 240 16.36 17.81 10.23
CA ALA A 240 17.78 17.43 10.27
C ALA A 240 18.68 18.52 10.88
N GLU A 241 18.14 19.71 11.16
CA GLU A 241 18.77 20.81 11.91
C GLU A 241 18.44 20.72 13.40
#